data_1d2457c235101f6ed9bcce3fdb1fb541
#
_entry.id   1d2457c235101f6ed9bcce3fdb1fb541
#
_cell.length_a   1.000
_cell.length_b   1.000
_cell.length_c   1.000
_cell.angle_alpha   90.00
_cell.angle_beta   90.00
_cell.angle_gamma   90.00
#
_symmetry.space_group_name_H-M   'P 1'
#
loop_
_entity.id
_entity.type
_entity.pdbx_description
1 polymer ?
#
loop_
_entity_poly.entity_id
_entity_poly.type
_entity_poly.pdbx_seq_one_letter_code
_entity_poly.pdbx_strand_id
1 'polypeptide(L)'
;QHTAHLIPQGSSVHFGILNSLRAWNFFDLPKGVTSFCNVGGFGIDGCLSSLIGASLLDLGKLFFGVFGDLSFFYDMNVLRNEEIGNNVRILIVNNGRGTEFRNYSHPAAIMGKAVDPYVAAAGHFGYQSDTTICYIMWF
;
A
#
# COMPACT_ATOMS: atom_id res chain seq x y z
N GLN A 1 6.18 14.10 2.76
CA GLN A 1 7.17 15.10 2.31
C GLN A 1 8.54 14.47 2.05
N HIS A 2 9.06 13.64 2.94
CA HIS A 2 10.42 13.09 2.84
C HIS A 2 10.59 11.91 1.88
N THR A 3 9.53 11.33 1.33
CA THR A 3 9.60 10.11 0.52
C THR A 3 9.14 10.29 -0.92
N ALA A 4 8.24 11.23 -1.20
CA ALA A 4 7.67 11.38 -2.54
C ALA A 4 8.73 11.66 -3.62
N HIS A 5 9.72 12.49 -3.32
CA HIS A 5 10.82 12.84 -4.22
C HIS A 5 11.84 11.71 -4.46
N LEU A 6 11.79 10.66 -3.64
CA LEU A 6 12.69 9.51 -3.76
C LEU A 6 12.19 8.47 -4.77
N ILE A 7 10.96 8.61 -5.26
CA ILE A 7 10.40 7.69 -6.26
C ILE A 7 11.11 7.91 -7.60
N PRO A 8 11.73 6.88 -8.19
CA PRO A 8 12.47 7.01 -9.44
C PRO A 8 11.56 7.43 -10.60
N GLN A 9 12.11 8.20 -11.52
CA GLN A 9 11.41 8.55 -12.76
C GLN A 9 11.04 7.28 -13.54
N GLY A 10 9.90 7.34 -14.25
CA GLY A 10 9.39 6.21 -15.01
C GLY A 10 8.65 5.16 -14.18
N SER A 11 8.63 5.29 -12.85
CA SER A 11 7.86 4.40 -11.97
C SER A 11 6.36 4.62 -12.04
N SER A 12 5.59 3.68 -11.50
CA SER A 12 4.17 3.83 -11.20
C SER A 12 3.92 3.79 -9.71
N VAL A 13 2.99 4.60 -9.21
CA VAL A 13 2.57 4.57 -7.80
C VAL A 13 1.07 4.28 -7.73
N HIS A 14 0.70 3.30 -6.92
CA HIS A 14 -0.70 2.99 -6.62
C HIS A 14 -1.00 3.37 -5.16
N PHE A 15 -1.98 4.23 -4.98
CA PHE A 15 -2.39 4.68 -3.66
C PHE A 15 -3.62 3.92 -3.17
N GLY A 16 -3.60 3.51 -1.92
CA GLY A 16 -4.82 3.17 -1.19
C GLY A 16 -5.71 4.40 -1.07
N ILE A 17 -7.02 4.19 -1.14
CA ILE A 17 -8.00 5.27 -1.01
C ILE A 17 -7.95 5.94 0.37
N LEU A 18 -8.71 7.02 0.52
CA LEU A 18 -8.86 7.78 1.75
C LEU A 18 -7.53 8.44 2.19
N ASN A 19 -7.07 8.18 3.41
CA ASN A 19 -5.99 8.96 4.00
C ASN A 19 -4.63 8.74 3.33
N SER A 20 -4.36 7.56 2.77
CA SER A 20 -3.13 7.34 1.98
C SER A 20 -3.10 8.28 0.78
N LEU A 21 -4.15 8.28 -0.04
CA LEU A 21 -4.26 9.18 -1.18
C LEU A 21 -4.28 10.65 -0.75
N ARG A 22 -5.09 11.00 0.26
CA ARG A 22 -5.23 12.40 0.73
C ARG A 22 -3.90 12.97 1.21
N ALA A 23 -3.13 12.20 1.98
CA ALA A 23 -1.85 12.65 2.51
C ALA A 23 -0.81 12.88 1.41
N TRP A 24 -0.80 12.03 0.39
CA TRP A 24 0.14 12.15 -0.73
C TRP A 24 -0.26 13.23 -1.72
N ASN A 25 -1.53 13.56 -1.83
CA ASN A 25 -2.04 14.61 -2.72
C ASN A 25 -1.55 16.04 -2.38
N PHE A 26 -0.89 16.20 -1.24
CA PHE A 26 -0.22 17.46 -0.88
C PHE A 26 1.18 17.62 -1.47
N PHE A 27 1.70 16.61 -2.17
CA PHE A 27 3.08 16.59 -2.66
C PHE A 27 3.12 16.17 -4.12
N ASP A 28 3.91 16.89 -4.90
CA ASP A 28 4.16 16.53 -6.29
C ASP A 28 5.02 15.27 -6.37
N LEU A 29 4.67 14.40 -7.30
CA LEU A 29 5.50 13.27 -7.69
C LEU A 29 6.57 13.73 -8.69
N PRO A 30 7.73 13.06 -8.74
CA PRO A 30 8.75 13.35 -9.74
C PRO A 30 8.19 13.26 -11.16
N LYS A 31 8.73 14.07 -12.06
CA LYS A 31 8.30 14.09 -13.47
C LYS A 31 8.43 12.69 -14.09
N GLY A 32 7.39 12.28 -14.82
CA GLY A 32 7.35 10.95 -15.45
C GLY A 32 6.93 9.80 -14.56
N VAL A 33 6.60 10.05 -13.29
CA VAL A 33 5.93 9.07 -12.43
C VAL A 33 4.43 9.12 -12.71
N THR A 34 3.83 7.95 -12.96
CA THR A 34 2.37 7.81 -13.11
C THR A 34 1.75 7.38 -11.78
N SER A 35 0.52 7.83 -11.49
CA SER A 35 -0.17 7.44 -10.25
C SER A 35 -1.59 6.98 -10.51
N PHE A 36 -2.04 6.02 -9.71
CA PHE A 36 -3.36 5.40 -9.78
C PHE A 36 -3.96 5.22 -8.41
N CYS A 37 -5.28 5.13 -8.33
CA CYS A 37 -6.01 4.84 -7.11
C CYS A 37 -7.38 4.23 -7.45
N ASN A 38 -7.84 3.26 -6.67
CA ASN A 38 -9.13 2.58 -6.86
C ASN A 38 -10.32 3.42 -6.36
N VAL A 39 -10.41 4.68 -6.75
CA VAL A 39 -11.47 5.59 -6.25
C VAL A 39 -12.87 5.25 -6.79
N GLY A 40 -12.97 4.59 -7.93
CA GLY A 40 -14.26 4.26 -8.55
C GLY A 40 -15.11 3.29 -7.74
N GLY A 41 -14.50 2.28 -7.11
CA GLY A 41 -15.17 1.33 -6.23
C GLY A 41 -15.31 1.81 -4.79
N PHE A 42 -14.56 2.81 -4.40
CA PHE A 42 -14.51 3.40 -3.06
C PHE A 42 -14.32 2.37 -1.92
N GLY A 43 -13.70 1.23 -2.24
CA GLY A 43 -13.35 0.17 -1.28
C GLY A 43 -11.88 0.22 -0.88
N ILE A 44 -11.55 -0.23 0.33
CA ILE A 44 -10.17 -0.41 0.78
C ILE A 44 -9.57 -1.74 0.32
N ASP A 45 -10.38 -2.62 -0.21
CA ASP A 45 -10.03 -3.87 -0.85
C ASP A 45 -9.58 -3.66 -2.31
N GLY A 46 -8.83 -4.61 -2.87
CA GLY A 46 -8.42 -4.60 -4.27
C GLY A 46 -7.28 -3.63 -4.64
N CYS A 47 -6.84 -2.77 -3.74
CA CYS A 47 -5.76 -1.82 -4.03
C CYS A 47 -4.41 -2.53 -4.26
N LEU A 48 -4.10 -3.53 -3.44
CA LEU A 48 -2.87 -4.30 -3.56
C LEU A 48 -2.92 -5.22 -4.80
N SER A 49 -4.06 -5.88 -5.06
CA SER A 49 -4.26 -6.69 -6.27
C SER A 49 -4.11 -5.87 -7.54
N SER A 50 -4.60 -4.63 -7.55
CA SER A 50 -4.44 -3.72 -8.69
C SER A 50 -2.97 -3.35 -8.93
N LEU A 51 -2.21 -3.09 -7.86
CA LEU A 51 -0.77 -2.85 -7.95
C LEU A 51 -0.04 -4.06 -8.51
N ILE A 52 -0.29 -5.24 -7.95
CA ILE A 52 0.37 -6.49 -8.36
C ILE A 52 0.01 -6.81 -9.82
N GLY A 53 -1.27 -6.77 -10.17
CA GLY A 53 -1.70 -7.00 -11.56
C GLY A 53 -1.03 -6.06 -12.56
N ALA A 54 -0.87 -4.78 -12.22
CA ALA A 54 -0.16 -3.83 -13.06
C ALA A 54 1.35 -4.15 -13.17
N SER A 55 1.98 -4.62 -12.08
CA SER A 55 3.40 -4.93 -12.05
C SER A 55 3.79 -6.13 -12.90
N LEU A 56 2.87 -7.07 -13.12
CA LEU A 56 3.10 -8.25 -13.96
C LEU A 56 3.15 -7.90 -15.45
N LEU A 57 2.59 -6.76 -15.85
CA LEU A 57 2.56 -6.33 -17.25
C LEU A 57 3.88 -5.70 -17.73
N ASP A 58 4.71 -5.22 -16.82
CA ASP A 58 5.99 -4.57 -17.16
C ASP A 58 7.03 -4.79 -16.05
N LEU A 59 7.76 -5.89 -16.15
CA LEU A 59 8.79 -6.26 -15.17
C LEU A 59 10.01 -5.33 -15.18
N GLY A 60 10.18 -4.52 -16.22
CA GLY A 60 11.26 -3.53 -16.32
C GLY A 60 10.96 -2.21 -15.60
N LYS A 61 9.71 -2.02 -15.15
CA LYS A 61 9.25 -0.80 -14.49
C LYS A 61 9.08 -1.03 -12.99
N LEU A 62 9.45 -0.05 -12.18
CA LEU A 62 9.20 -0.10 -10.74
C LEU A 62 7.76 0.32 -10.40
N PHE A 63 7.13 -0.45 -9.55
CA PHE A 63 5.77 -0.21 -9.06
C PHE A 63 5.78 -0.03 -7.55
N PHE A 64 5.24 1.09 -7.10
CA PHE A 64 5.14 1.46 -5.70
C PHE A 64 3.69 1.42 -5.24
N GLY A 65 3.44 0.79 -4.09
CA GLY A 65 2.16 0.84 -3.40
C GLY A 65 2.27 1.65 -2.13
N VAL A 66 1.27 2.47 -1.82
CA VAL A 66 1.16 3.17 -0.55
C VAL A 66 -0.21 2.88 0.03
N PHE A 67 -0.25 2.02 1.05
CA PHE A 67 -1.49 1.51 1.62
C PHE A 67 -1.56 1.72 3.13
N GLY A 68 -2.78 1.90 3.64
CA GLY A 68 -3.02 1.74 5.06
C GLY A 68 -2.95 0.26 5.46
N ASP A 69 -2.66 0.01 6.72
CA ASP A 69 -2.60 -1.32 7.31
C ASP A 69 -3.86 -2.16 7.04
N LEU A 70 -5.02 -1.60 7.30
CA LEU A 70 -6.29 -2.31 7.10
C LEU A 70 -6.53 -2.66 5.63
N SER A 71 -6.25 -1.74 4.70
CA SER A 71 -6.36 -1.98 3.25
C SER A 71 -5.41 -3.09 2.80
N PHE A 72 -4.20 -3.13 3.32
CA PHE A 72 -3.23 -4.18 3.03
C PHE A 72 -3.76 -5.55 3.44
N PHE A 73 -4.34 -5.68 4.65
CA PHE A 73 -4.86 -6.96 5.13
C PHE A 73 -6.03 -7.50 4.33
N TYR A 74 -6.90 -6.62 3.86
CA TYR A 74 -8.05 -7.07 3.05
C TYR A 74 -7.65 -7.82 1.78
N ASP A 75 -6.43 -7.56 1.27
CA ASP A 75 -6.03 -8.00 -0.05
C ASP A 75 -4.70 -8.77 -0.06
N MET A 76 -4.15 -9.05 1.12
CA MET A 76 -2.79 -9.63 1.25
C MET A 76 -2.63 -11.00 0.59
N ASN A 77 -3.71 -11.71 0.33
CA ASN A 77 -3.64 -13.03 -0.32
C ASN A 77 -3.05 -12.98 -1.73
N VAL A 78 -3.10 -11.83 -2.41
CA VAL A 78 -2.47 -11.66 -3.73
C VAL A 78 -0.95 -11.86 -3.68
N LEU A 79 -0.33 -11.64 -2.53
CA LEU A 79 1.12 -11.84 -2.32
C LEU A 79 1.57 -13.30 -2.42
N ARG A 80 0.65 -14.24 -2.48
CA ARG A 80 0.95 -15.66 -2.75
C ARG A 80 1.21 -15.96 -4.22
N ASN A 81 1.04 -14.98 -5.09
CA ASN A 81 1.30 -15.17 -6.52
C ASN A 81 2.83 -15.26 -6.75
N GLU A 82 3.28 -16.42 -7.23
CA GLU A 82 4.69 -16.73 -7.48
C GLU A 82 5.28 -15.95 -8.68
N GLU A 83 4.43 -15.32 -9.48
CA GLU A 83 4.86 -14.51 -10.62
C GLU A 83 5.22 -13.06 -10.26
N ILE A 84 5.07 -12.67 -9.00
CA ILE A 84 5.44 -11.32 -8.53
C ILE A 84 6.94 -11.15 -8.68
N GLY A 85 7.33 -10.17 -9.52
CA GLY A 85 8.72 -9.83 -9.74
C GLY A 85 9.33 -8.96 -8.65
N ASN A 86 10.63 -8.76 -8.71
CA ASN A 86 11.37 -7.87 -7.80
C ASN A 86 11.20 -6.37 -8.11
N ASN A 87 10.21 -6.02 -8.89
CA ASN A 87 9.90 -4.67 -9.33
C ASN A 87 8.80 -3.98 -8.49
N VAL A 88 8.33 -4.61 -7.42
CA VAL A 88 7.29 -4.08 -6.54
C VAL A 88 7.88 -3.59 -5.22
N ARG A 89 7.41 -2.44 -4.75
CA ARG A 89 7.74 -1.85 -3.45
C ARG A 89 6.45 -1.40 -2.76
N ILE A 90 6.24 -1.81 -1.52
CA ILE A 90 5.03 -1.47 -0.77
C ILE A 90 5.42 -0.72 0.50
N LEU A 91 4.84 0.47 0.65
CA LEU A 91 4.88 1.26 1.87
C LEU A 91 3.55 1.08 2.60
N ILE A 92 3.59 0.45 3.76
CA ILE A 92 2.42 0.27 4.62
C ILE A 92 2.45 1.32 5.72
N VAL A 93 1.40 2.14 5.76
CA VAL A 93 1.18 3.11 6.84
C VAL A 93 0.43 2.39 7.96
N ASN A 94 1.17 1.93 8.97
CA ASN A 94 0.60 1.22 10.11
C ASN A 94 0.22 2.20 11.23
N ASN A 95 -1.05 2.54 11.30
CA ASN A 95 -1.62 3.33 12.39
C ASN A 95 -2.53 2.52 13.33
N GLY A 96 -2.58 1.20 13.13
CA GLY A 96 -3.30 0.25 13.97
C GLY A 96 -4.81 0.25 13.80
N ARG A 97 -5.36 1.01 12.86
CA ARG A 97 -6.81 1.07 12.60
C ARG A 97 -7.17 1.82 11.32
N GLY A 98 -8.39 1.57 10.81
CA GLY A 98 -9.00 2.43 9.80
C GLY A 98 -9.29 3.81 10.39
N THR A 99 -8.64 4.86 9.86
CA THR A 99 -8.71 6.21 10.45
C THR A 99 -10.09 6.84 10.32
N GLU A 100 -10.86 6.49 9.30
CA GLU A 100 -12.23 6.96 9.10
C GLU A 100 -13.14 6.60 10.31
N PHE A 101 -12.91 5.43 10.92
CA PHE A 101 -13.68 5.00 12.09
C PHE A 101 -13.42 5.84 13.36
N ARG A 102 -12.34 6.62 13.39
CA ARG A 102 -12.06 7.53 14.53
C ARG A 102 -13.05 8.68 14.63
N ASN A 103 -13.67 9.03 13.53
CA ASN A 103 -14.56 10.18 13.44
C ASN A 103 -15.99 9.87 13.88
N TYR A 104 -16.29 8.61 14.22
CA TYR A 104 -17.62 8.17 14.58
C TYR A 104 -17.66 7.62 16.01
N SER A 105 -18.59 8.12 16.82
CA SER A 105 -18.93 7.54 18.12
C SER A 105 -19.83 6.31 17.92
N HIS A 106 -19.24 5.22 17.41
CA HIS A 106 -19.96 3.99 17.10
C HIS A 106 -19.14 2.76 17.53
N PRO A 107 -19.78 1.67 18.00
CA PRO A 107 -19.08 0.42 18.37
C PRO A 107 -18.16 -0.13 17.27
N ALA A 108 -18.51 0.04 16.01
CA ALA A 108 -17.68 -0.34 14.87
C ALA A 108 -16.32 0.39 14.82
N ALA A 109 -16.18 1.54 15.49
CA ALA A 109 -14.89 2.23 15.61
C ALA A 109 -13.84 1.41 16.38
N ILE A 110 -14.28 0.46 17.20
CA ILE A 110 -13.40 -0.46 17.94
C ILE A 110 -13.01 -1.63 17.06
N MET A 111 -13.87 -2.04 16.11
CA MET A 111 -13.66 -3.21 15.25
C MET A 111 -12.67 -2.92 14.10
N GLY A 112 -12.43 -1.68 13.78
CA GLY A 112 -11.48 -1.28 12.73
C GLY A 112 -10.01 -1.31 13.16
N LYS A 113 -9.66 -2.04 14.22
CA LYS A 113 -8.27 -2.25 14.62
C LYS A 113 -7.63 -3.31 13.74
N ALA A 114 -6.54 -2.95 13.07
CA ALA A 114 -5.62 -3.95 12.54
C ALA A 114 -4.80 -4.52 13.70
N VAL A 115 -4.73 -5.83 13.80
CA VAL A 115 -3.81 -6.51 14.70
C VAL A 115 -2.47 -6.58 13.99
N ASP A 116 -1.38 -6.34 14.69
CA ASP A 116 -0.03 -6.22 14.13
C ASP A 116 0.62 -7.60 13.81
N PRO A 117 0.45 -8.12 12.61
CA PRO A 117 1.16 -9.30 12.15
C PRO A 117 2.03 -9.03 10.91
N TYR A 118 2.38 -7.76 10.63
CA TYR A 118 3.09 -7.42 9.39
C TYR A 118 4.42 -8.12 9.24
N VAL A 119 5.20 -8.17 10.32
CA VAL A 119 6.49 -8.87 10.36
C VAL A 119 6.28 -10.36 10.14
N ALA A 120 5.28 -10.94 10.76
CA ALA A 120 4.93 -12.36 10.61
C ALA A 120 4.41 -12.64 9.19
N ALA A 121 3.57 -11.78 8.63
CA ALA A 121 3.08 -11.93 7.26
C ALA A 121 4.21 -11.81 6.24
N ALA A 122 5.08 -10.81 6.38
CA ALA A 122 6.23 -10.65 5.50
C ALA A 122 7.15 -11.88 5.53
N GLY A 123 7.48 -12.39 6.73
CA GLY A 123 8.28 -13.59 6.88
C GLY A 123 7.61 -14.84 6.32
N HIS A 124 6.28 -14.98 6.49
CA HIS A 124 5.53 -16.10 5.95
C HIS A 124 5.54 -16.16 4.43
N PHE A 125 5.51 -15.01 3.76
CA PHE A 125 5.57 -14.91 2.31
C PHE A 125 7.00 -14.77 1.75
N GLY A 126 8.03 -14.83 2.60
CA GLY A 126 9.43 -14.76 2.18
C GLY A 126 9.92 -13.36 1.79
N TYR A 127 9.21 -12.30 2.19
CA TYR A 127 9.59 -10.93 1.89
C TYR A 127 10.47 -10.31 2.98
N GLN A 128 11.35 -9.40 2.58
CA GLN A 128 12.10 -8.59 3.53
C GLN A 128 11.26 -7.39 3.98
N SER A 129 11.22 -7.15 5.28
CA SER A 129 10.50 -6.01 5.87
C SER A 129 11.41 -5.21 6.80
N ASP A 130 11.26 -3.90 6.75
CA ASP A 130 11.93 -2.97 7.66
C ASP A 130 10.90 -2.36 8.62
N THR A 131 11.17 -2.45 9.92
CA THR A 131 10.20 -2.11 10.97
C THR A 131 10.37 -0.68 11.45
N THR A 132 9.50 0.18 10.96
CA THR A 132 9.22 1.51 11.54
C THR A 132 7.71 1.71 11.60
N ILE A 133 7.23 2.88 11.93
CA ILE A 133 5.80 3.27 11.82
C ILE A 133 5.27 3.04 10.38
N CYS A 134 6.18 2.90 9.42
CA CYS A 134 5.91 2.52 8.03
C CYS A 134 6.74 1.28 7.70
N TYR A 135 6.09 0.24 7.19
CA TYR A 135 6.77 -0.96 6.69
C TYR A 135 7.01 -0.80 5.19
N ILE A 136 8.25 -1.03 4.75
CA ILE A 136 8.59 -1.14 3.34
C ILE A 136 8.81 -2.61 3.05
N MET A 137 7.99 -3.17 2.19
CA MET A 137 8.15 -4.54 1.69
C MET A 137 8.85 -4.49 0.33
N TRP A 138 9.85 -5.33 0.18
CA TRP A 138 10.62 -5.54 -1.06
C TRP A 138 10.30 -6.91 -1.61
N PHE A 139 10.01 -6.99 -2.88
CA PHE A 139 9.75 -8.22 -3.61
C PHE A 139 10.88 -8.49 -4.57
#